data_7cf849d55709cb8533a89ccd20630865
#
_entry.id   7cf849d55709cb8533a89ccd20630865
#
_cell.length_a   1.000
_cell.length_b   1.000
_cell.length_c   1.000
_cell.angle_alpha   90.00
_cell.angle_beta   90.00
_cell.angle_gamma   90.00
#
_symmetry.space_group_name_H-M   'P 1'
#
loop_
_entity.id
_entity.type
_entity.pdbx_description
1 polymer ?
#
loop_
_entity_poly.entity_id
_entity_poly.type
_entity_poly.pdbx_seq_one_letter_code
_entity_poly.pdbx_strand_id
1 'polypeptide(L)'
;MDLGVIGLGVIGKAVVRAADEGELPFTVSAAATRTPGNVRDFLNSLKNAPRLTDLAGVVASSDVILEASGGHTVEAICRAALPLGKSVIVNSVGALLEREDLIALAEKHKARIMIPSGAIIGLDGLKGAAAGGIASGTMTTRKPPPSLKGAPFVEENNIDVDAMTEATVIFEGSPLEACKGFPANVNVSAAVSFAGIGPHRTEMRIMCDPTINRNIHEVEAVGEFGRLFFRIENVPTENHRTGILTYLSNIQFLRQQTATLVVGT
;
A
#
# COMPACT_ATOMS: atom_id res chain seq x y z
N MET A 1 2.21 21.81 -8.49
CA MET A 1 2.39 21.18 -7.18
C MET A 1 3.56 20.23 -7.27
N ASP A 2 4.49 20.31 -6.33
CA ASP A 2 5.71 19.50 -6.37
C ASP A 2 5.54 18.20 -5.56
N LEU A 3 5.80 17.09 -6.24
CA LEU A 3 5.78 15.75 -5.65
C LEU A 3 7.21 15.28 -5.36
N GLY A 4 7.49 14.96 -4.11
CA GLY A 4 8.71 14.28 -3.70
C GLY A 4 8.53 12.76 -3.70
N VAL A 5 9.49 12.02 -4.22
CA VAL A 5 9.40 10.55 -4.28
C VAL A 5 10.51 9.92 -3.45
N ILE A 6 10.14 9.14 -2.44
CA ILE A 6 11.08 8.37 -1.61
C ILE A 6 10.91 6.89 -1.92
N GLY A 7 11.94 6.33 -2.56
CA GLY A 7 11.96 4.99 -3.10
C GLY A 7 11.71 4.95 -4.62
N LEU A 8 12.76 4.67 -5.39
CA LEU A 8 12.71 4.50 -6.84
C LEU A 8 12.70 3.01 -7.23
N GLY A 9 11.79 2.26 -6.61
CA GLY A 9 11.42 0.90 -7.00
C GLY A 9 10.34 0.91 -8.10
N VAL A 10 9.57 -0.17 -8.22
CA VAL A 10 8.51 -0.33 -9.25
C VAL A 10 7.51 0.83 -9.19
N ILE A 11 6.96 1.14 -8.00
CA ILE A 11 5.95 2.18 -7.83
C ILE A 11 6.56 3.57 -8.10
N GLY A 12 7.68 3.89 -7.45
CA GLY A 12 8.30 5.20 -7.58
C GLY A 12 8.73 5.49 -9.02
N LYS A 13 9.34 4.52 -9.71
CA LYS A 13 9.70 4.68 -11.13
C LYS A 13 8.48 4.89 -12.03
N ALA A 14 7.38 4.15 -11.80
CA ALA A 14 6.16 4.31 -12.57
C ALA A 14 5.54 5.70 -12.41
N VAL A 15 5.48 6.20 -11.16
CA VAL A 15 4.95 7.55 -10.86
C VAL A 15 5.85 8.64 -11.46
N VAL A 16 7.18 8.52 -11.31
CA VAL A 16 8.13 9.49 -11.88
C VAL A 16 8.01 9.53 -13.41
N ARG A 17 7.91 8.36 -14.07
CA ARG A 17 7.73 8.30 -15.52
C ARG A 17 6.39 8.92 -15.96
N ALA A 18 5.29 8.61 -15.30
CA ALA A 18 3.99 9.18 -15.62
C ALA A 18 3.98 10.73 -15.46
N ALA A 19 4.72 11.26 -14.48
CA ALA A 19 4.90 12.70 -14.32
C ALA A 19 5.76 13.31 -15.45
N ASP A 20 6.87 12.65 -15.83
CA ASP A 20 7.74 13.08 -16.91
C ASP A 20 7.06 13.07 -18.29
N GLU A 21 6.14 12.13 -18.50
CA GLU A 21 5.30 12.02 -19.70
C GLU A 21 4.11 13.00 -19.71
N GLY A 22 3.91 13.77 -18.63
CA GLY A 22 2.83 14.75 -18.52
C GLY A 22 1.46 14.16 -18.19
N GLU A 23 1.42 12.90 -17.72
CA GLU A 23 0.19 12.21 -17.35
C GLU A 23 -0.33 12.60 -15.96
N LEU A 24 0.50 13.25 -15.14
CA LEU A 24 0.16 13.69 -13.79
C LEU A 24 0.17 15.21 -13.67
N PRO A 25 -0.69 15.78 -12.82
CA PRO A 25 -0.71 17.23 -12.54
C PRO A 25 0.39 17.64 -11.56
N PHE A 26 1.45 16.87 -11.46
CA PHE A 26 2.57 17.04 -10.54
C PHE A 26 3.89 17.08 -11.29
N THR A 27 4.80 17.92 -10.82
CA THR A 27 6.22 17.84 -11.17
C THR A 27 6.96 17.06 -10.10
N VAL A 28 7.75 16.06 -10.49
CA VAL A 28 8.62 15.38 -9.53
C VAL A 28 9.96 16.11 -9.47
N SER A 29 10.10 17.01 -8.48
CA SER A 29 11.28 17.88 -8.35
C SER A 29 12.46 17.19 -7.67
N ALA A 30 12.19 16.28 -6.73
CA ALA A 30 13.20 15.58 -5.94
C ALA A 30 12.83 14.14 -5.67
N ALA A 31 13.85 13.29 -5.61
CA ALA A 31 13.70 11.88 -5.25
C ALA A 31 14.84 11.41 -4.34
N ALA A 32 14.53 10.43 -3.48
CA ALA A 32 15.51 9.74 -2.64
C ALA A 32 15.46 8.22 -2.89
N THR A 33 16.62 7.59 -2.91
CA THR A 33 16.74 6.14 -2.99
C THR A 33 17.97 5.66 -2.24
N ARG A 34 17.88 4.46 -1.65
CA ARG A 34 19.00 3.82 -0.96
C ARG A 34 20.10 3.36 -1.92
N THR A 35 19.76 3.10 -3.18
CA THR A 35 20.68 2.55 -4.19
C THR A 35 20.75 3.46 -5.42
N PRO A 36 21.42 4.63 -5.34
CA PRO A 36 21.47 5.59 -6.46
C PRO A 36 22.05 5.01 -7.75
N GLY A 37 23.01 4.07 -7.65
CA GLY A 37 23.60 3.40 -8.81
C GLY A 37 22.60 2.63 -9.65
N ASN A 38 21.61 2.00 -9.01
CA ASN A 38 20.62 1.13 -9.69
C ASN A 38 19.52 1.91 -10.44
N VAL A 39 19.49 3.22 -10.32
CA VAL A 39 18.46 4.07 -10.95
C VAL A 39 19.03 5.04 -11.97
N ARG A 40 20.33 5.01 -12.21
CA ARG A 40 21.01 5.93 -13.13
C ARG A 40 20.45 5.87 -14.54
N ASP A 41 20.35 4.66 -15.12
CA ASP A 41 19.84 4.48 -16.48
C ASP A 41 18.37 4.90 -16.60
N PHE A 42 17.57 4.61 -15.57
CA PHE A 42 16.19 5.10 -15.49
C PHE A 42 16.14 6.62 -15.51
N LEU A 43 16.92 7.30 -14.67
CA LEU A 43 16.94 8.77 -14.61
C LEU A 43 17.44 9.38 -15.92
N ASN A 44 18.45 8.81 -16.54
CA ASN A 44 18.95 9.23 -17.85
C ASN A 44 17.93 9.06 -18.99
N SER A 45 16.93 8.20 -18.82
CA SER A 45 15.85 7.98 -19.79
C SER A 45 14.70 9.01 -19.70
N LEU A 46 14.70 9.85 -18.69
CA LEU A 46 13.66 10.86 -18.46
C LEU A 46 14.01 12.18 -19.15
N LYS A 47 12.98 12.93 -19.55
CA LYS A 47 13.12 14.30 -20.11
C LYS A 47 13.47 15.28 -18.98
N ASN A 48 12.82 15.13 -17.83
CA ASN A 48 12.94 15.97 -16.65
C ASN A 48 13.23 15.11 -15.41
N ALA A 49 14.47 14.63 -15.30
CA ALA A 49 14.85 13.78 -14.18
C ALA A 49 14.79 14.54 -12.84
N PRO A 50 14.18 13.96 -11.78
CA PRO A 50 14.20 14.56 -10.46
C PRO A 50 15.62 14.62 -9.90
N ARG A 51 15.88 15.66 -9.09
CA ARG A 51 17.15 15.75 -8.36
C ARG A 51 17.23 14.65 -7.30
N LEU A 52 18.25 13.82 -7.36
CA LEU A 52 18.52 12.85 -6.27
C LEU A 52 19.07 13.60 -5.05
N THR A 53 18.45 13.35 -3.89
CA THR A 53 18.84 13.94 -2.61
C THR A 53 18.45 13.00 -1.46
N ASP A 54 18.67 13.45 -0.23
CA ASP A 54 18.23 12.75 0.99
C ASP A 54 16.77 13.10 1.37
N LEU A 55 16.29 12.53 2.46
CA LEU A 55 14.95 12.77 2.99
C LEU A 55 14.68 14.27 3.22
N ALA A 56 15.64 14.98 3.83
CA ALA A 56 15.48 16.40 4.15
C ALA A 56 15.35 17.23 2.87
N GLY A 57 16.16 16.95 1.86
CA GLY A 57 16.10 17.62 0.57
C GLY A 57 14.81 17.33 -0.20
N VAL A 58 14.27 16.11 -0.14
CA VAL A 58 12.96 15.78 -0.72
C VAL A 58 11.86 16.57 -0.01
N VAL A 59 11.83 16.53 1.32
CA VAL A 59 10.82 17.24 2.12
C VAL A 59 10.89 18.76 1.86
N ALA A 60 12.09 19.35 1.78
CA ALA A 60 12.24 20.78 1.52
C ALA A 60 11.69 21.21 0.16
N SER A 61 11.82 20.35 -0.87
CA SER A 61 11.51 20.68 -2.27
C SER A 61 10.09 20.29 -2.71
N SER A 62 9.25 19.74 -1.85
CA SER A 62 7.98 19.12 -2.27
C SER A 62 6.81 19.62 -1.44
N ASP A 63 5.62 19.64 -2.02
CA ASP A 63 4.34 19.90 -1.35
C ASP A 63 3.74 18.63 -0.77
N VAL A 64 3.90 17.52 -1.51
CA VAL A 64 3.42 16.19 -1.17
C VAL A 64 4.55 15.18 -1.31
N ILE A 65 4.64 14.22 -0.42
CA ILE A 65 5.66 13.18 -0.44
C ILE A 65 5.03 11.81 -0.71
N LEU A 66 5.50 11.11 -1.74
CA LEU A 66 5.16 9.71 -2.00
C LEU A 66 6.20 8.79 -1.34
N GLU A 67 5.77 8.00 -0.38
CA GLU A 67 6.55 6.91 0.18
C GLU A 67 6.36 5.65 -0.67
N ALA A 68 7.44 5.10 -1.23
CA ALA A 68 7.50 3.86 -2.00
C ALA A 68 8.80 3.08 -1.72
N SER A 69 9.31 3.18 -0.49
CA SER A 69 10.65 2.71 -0.08
C SER A 69 10.64 1.57 0.93
N GLY A 70 9.49 1.31 1.55
CA GLY A 70 9.29 0.25 2.53
C GLY A 70 8.97 0.77 3.93
N GLY A 71 8.29 -0.07 4.73
CA GLY A 71 7.73 0.32 6.02
C GLY A 71 8.70 0.96 7.01
N HIS A 72 9.97 0.56 6.96
CA HIS A 72 11.02 1.08 7.85
C HIS A 72 11.33 2.59 7.67
N THR A 73 10.85 3.21 6.59
CA THR A 73 11.05 4.64 6.33
C THR A 73 9.85 5.52 6.67
N VAL A 74 8.66 4.92 6.81
CA VAL A 74 7.37 5.64 6.97
C VAL A 74 7.42 6.60 8.16
N GLU A 75 7.89 6.16 9.31
CA GLU A 75 7.98 7.00 10.51
C GLU A 75 8.86 8.23 10.28
N ALA A 76 10.06 8.02 9.75
CA ALA A 76 11.00 9.11 9.49
C ALA A 76 10.42 10.13 8.49
N ILE A 77 9.75 9.65 7.44
CA ILE A 77 9.10 10.50 6.43
C ILE A 77 7.97 11.31 7.07
N CYS A 78 7.07 10.64 7.81
CA CYS A 78 5.95 11.31 8.47
C CYS A 78 6.44 12.37 9.47
N ARG A 79 7.43 12.06 10.31
CA ARG A 79 7.96 12.99 11.30
C ARG A 79 8.71 14.17 10.66
N ALA A 80 9.27 14.00 9.47
CA ALA A 80 9.93 15.10 8.74
C ALA A 80 8.93 15.99 7.99
N ALA A 81 7.86 15.43 7.42
CA ALA A 81 6.95 16.15 6.54
C ALA A 81 5.73 16.75 7.26
N LEU A 82 5.06 15.96 8.12
CA LEU A 82 3.79 16.37 8.74
C LEU A 82 3.89 17.65 9.57
N PRO A 83 4.95 17.88 10.39
CA PRO A 83 5.08 19.12 11.15
C PRO A 83 5.21 20.40 10.29
N LEU A 84 5.56 20.24 9.01
CA LEU A 84 5.63 21.32 8.03
C LEU A 84 4.31 21.52 7.26
N GLY A 85 3.24 20.82 7.66
CA GLY A 85 1.95 20.84 6.98
C GLY A 85 1.93 20.10 5.63
N LYS A 86 2.98 19.32 5.32
CA LYS A 86 3.10 18.58 4.06
C LYS A 86 2.44 17.21 4.17
N SER A 87 1.66 16.84 3.17
CA SER A 87 0.96 15.56 3.14
C SER A 87 1.87 14.43 2.66
N VAL A 88 1.61 13.21 3.18
CA VAL A 88 2.38 12.02 2.83
C VAL A 88 1.44 10.96 2.24
N ILE A 89 1.78 10.44 1.06
CA ILE A 89 1.15 9.29 0.44
C ILE A 89 1.96 8.06 0.84
N VAL A 90 1.32 7.10 1.52
CA VAL A 90 2.00 5.92 2.09
C VAL A 90 1.56 4.67 1.36
N ASN A 91 2.52 3.99 0.71
CA ASN A 91 2.30 2.67 0.12
C ASN A 91 2.60 1.53 1.10
N SER A 92 3.50 1.76 2.04
CA SER A 92 3.87 0.79 3.06
C SER A 92 2.91 0.87 4.26
N VAL A 93 1.61 0.67 3.97
CA VAL A 93 0.47 0.93 4.86
C VAL A 93 0.55 0.16 6.16
N GLY A 94 1.12 -1.05 6.14
CA GLY A 94 1.34 -1.86 7.34
C GLY A 94 2.17 -1.17 8.43
N ALA A 95 3.04 -0.25 8.03
CA ALA A 95 3.85 0.54 8.97
C ALA A 95 3.03 1.61 9.73
N LEU A 96 1.78 1.83 9.36
CA LEU A 96 0.85 2.73 10.05
C LEU A 96 -0.01 2.01 11.10
N LEU A 97 -0.02 0.69 11.10
CA LEU A 97 -0.72 -0.08 12.12
C LEU A 97 -0.09 0.23 13.50
N GLU A 98 -0.92 0.40 14.52
CA GLU A 98 -0.49 0.80 15.88
C GLU A 98 0.31 2.13 15.91
N ARG A 99 0.07 3.04 14.95
CA ARG A 99 0.76 4.33 14.85
C ARG A 99 -0.20 5.52 14.88
N GLU A 100 -1.09 5.50 15.88
CA GLU A 100 -2.00 6.60 16.19
C GLU A 100 -1.23 7.91 16.45
N ASP A 101 0.02 7.81 16.91
CA ASP A 101 0.91 8.95 17.10
C ASP A 101 1.19 9.72 15.81
N LEU A 102 1.35 9.02 14.67
CA LEU A 102 1.55 9.66 13.37
C LEU A 102 0.26 10.27 12.82
N ILE A 103 -0.89 9.62 13.08
CA ILE A 103 -2.20 10.16 12.69
C ILE A 103 -2.47 11.45 13.47
N ALA A 104 -2.29 11.43 14.79
CA ALA A 104 -2.43 12.62 15.64
C ALA A 104 -1.45 13.74 15.25
N LEU A 105 -0.23 13.39 14.83
CA LEU A 105 0.74 14.36 14.32
C LEU A 105 0.23 15.04 13.04
N ALA A 106 -0.36 14.29 12.12
CA ALA A 106 -0.95 14.84 10.90
C ALA A 106 -2.12 15.78 11.21
N GLU A 107 -3.04 15.38 12.09
CA GLU A 107 -4.18 16.19 12.54
C GLU A 107 -3.70 17.50 13.17
N LYS A 108 -2.76 17.44 14.11
CA LYS A 108 -2.18 18.60 14.78
C LYS A 108 -1.65 19.65 13.80
N HIS A 109 -1.04 19.23 12.72
CA HIS A 109 -0.42 20.12 11.74
C HIS A 109 -1.26 20.34 10.48
N LYS A 110 -2.53 19.89 10.46
CA LYS A 110 -3.45 19.99 9.32
C LYS A 110 -2.87 19.40 8.03
N ALA A 111 -1.98 18.42 8.17
CA ALA A 111 -1.44 17.61 7.10
C ALA A 111 -2.28 16.35 6.90
N ARG A 112 -2.02 15.60 5.82
CA ARG A 112 -2.75 14.36 5.52
C ARG A 112 -1.79 13.20 5.36
N ILE A 113 -2.16 12.06 5.95
CA ILE A 113 -1.63 10.76 5.56
C ILE A 113 -2.65 10.16 4.60
N MET A 114 -2.22 9.86 3.39
CA MET A 114 -3.08 9.39 2.31
C MET A 114 -2.65 7.98 1.89
N ILE A 115 -3.62 7.08 1.75
CA ILE A 115 -3.38 5.67 1.43
C ILE A 115 -4.05 5.38 0.08
N PRO A 116 -3.28 5.15 -1.00
CA PRO A 116 -3.83 4.66 -2.26
C PRO A 116 -4.38 3.23 -2.08
N SER A 117 -5.32 2.82 -2.94
CA SER A 117 -5.86 1.46 -2.87
C SER A 117 -4.80 0.37 -3.07
N GLY A 118 -3.71 0.67 -3.79
CA GLY A 118 -2.63 -0.29 -4.00
C GLY A 118 -3.10 -1.48 -4.84
N ALA A 119 -2.92 -2.68 -4.29
CA ALA A 119 -3.29 -3.94 -4.93
C ALA A 119 -4.71 -4.42 -4.58
N ILE A 120 -5.53 -3.59 -3.92
CA ILE A 120 -6.91 -3.92 -3.52
C ILE A 120 -7.92 -3.02 -4.23
N ILE A 121 -9.15 -3.49 -4.33
CA ILE A 121 -10.30 -2.75 -4.87
C ILE A 121 -11.34 -2.53 -3.77
N GLY A 122 -12.39 -1.74 -4.05
CA GLY A 122 -13.59 -1.64 -3.20
C GLY A 122 -13.41 -0.87 -1.89
N LEU A 123 -12.28 -0.16 -1.68
CA LEU A 123 -12.06 0.62 -0.46
C LEU A 123 -13.05 1.77 -0.29
N ASP A 124 -13.54 2.36 -1.38
CA ASP A 124 -14.59 3.38 -1.37
C ASP A 124 -15.92 2.82 -0.88
N GLY A 125 -16.34 1.66 -1.40
CA GLY A 125 -17.53 0.95 -0.94
C GLY A 125 -17.40 0.53 0.54
N LEU A 126 -16.21 0.08 0.96
CA LEU A 126 -15.96 -0.29 2.34
C LEU A 126 -16.00 0.92 3.30
N LYS A 127 -15.48 2.09 2.90
CA LYS A 127 -15.61 3.35 3.65
C LYS A 127 -17.07 3.78 3.77
N GLY A 128 -17.83 3.68 2.67
CA GLY A 128 -19.27 3.94 2.68
C GLY A 128 -20.01 3.02 3.65
N ALA A 129 -19.71 1.72 3.62
CA ALA A 129 -20.26 0.74 4.55
C ALA A 129 -19.88 1.04 6.01
N ALA A 130 -18.63 1.45 6.24
CA ALA A 130 -18.15 1.82 7.59
C ALA A 130 -18.88 3.01 8.18
N ALA A 131 -19.31 3.98 7.37
CA ALA A 131 -20.11 5.12 7.79
C ALA A 131 -21.50 4.70 8.31
N GLY A 132 -22.08 3.60 7.78
CA GLY A 132 -23.34 3.03 8.23
C GLY A 132 -23.19 1.96 9.33
N GLY A 133 -21.98 1.62 9.71
CA GLY A 133 -21.67 0.58 10.69
C GLY A 133 -21.51 -0.82 10.06
N ILE A 134 -20.30 -1.35 10.16
CA ILE A 134 -19.96 -2.73 9.80
C ILE A 134 -20.00 -3.60 11.06
N ALA A 135 -20.80 -4.67 11.05
CA ALA A 135 -20.90 -5.64 12.14
C ALA A 135 -19.71 -6.62 12.10
N SER A 136 -19.37 -7.12 10.91
CA SER A 136 -18.22 -8.01 10.69
C SER A 136 -17.52 -7.69 9.38
N GLY A 137 -16.19 -7.83 9.37
CA GLY A 137 -15.36 -7.64 8.19
C GLY A 137 -14.24 -8.66 8.16
N THR A 138 -14.16 -9.43 7.08
CA THR A 138 -13.16 -10.48 6.88
C THR A 138 -12.39 -10.24 5.59
N MET A 139 -11.08 -10.36 5.64
CA MET A 139 -10.23 -10.39 4.46
C MET A 139 -9.55 -11.75 4.33
N THR A 140 -9.74 -12.42 3.20
CA THR A 140 -9.01 -13.65 2.87
C THR A 140 -7.98 -13.37 1.78
N THR A 141 -6.73 -13.73 2.06
CA THR A 141 -5.65 -13.73 1.07
C THR A 141 -5.29 -15.15 0.71
N ARG A 142 -5.51 -15.53 -0.57
CA ARG A 142 -5.08 -16.81 -1.11
C ARG A 142 -3.75 -16.66 -1.82
N LYS A 143 -2.83 -17.57 -1.57
CA LYS A 143 -1.50 -17.57 -2.15
C LYS A 143 -1.07 -18.96 -2.60
N PRO A 144 -0.35 -19.04 -3.74
CA PRO A 144 0.30 -20.28 -4.11
C PRO A 144 1.43 -20.62 -3.13
N PRO A 145 1.75 -21.90 -2.91
CA PRO A 145 2.78 -22.34 -1.96
C PRO A 145 4.13 -21.60 -2.07
N PRO A 146 4.69 -21.33 -3.28
CA PRO A 146 5.97 -20.62 -3.39
C PRO A 146 5.97 -19.22 -2.79
N SER A 147 4.79 -18.56 -2.73
CA SER A 147 4.64 -17.21 -2.18
C SER A 147 4.54 -17.16 -0.65
N LEU A 148 4.45 -18.30 -0.01
CA LEU A 148 4.34 -18.46 1.45
C LEU A 148 5.63 -18.97 2.09
N LYS A 149 6.53 -19.57 1.29
CA LYS A 149 7.83 -20.06 1.76
C LYS A 149 8.65 -18.94 2.38
N GLY A 150 9.27 -19.24 3.53
CA GLY A 150 10.09 -18.29 4.28
C GLY A 150 9.29 -17.22 5.02
N ALA A 151 7.96 -17.32 5.06
CA ALA A 151 7.17 -16.47 5.95
C ALA A 151 7.41 -16.88 7.40
N PRO A 152 7.67 -15.94 8.34
CA PRO A 152 7.96 -16.27 9.73
C PRO A 152 6.96 -17.22 10.35
N PHE A 153 5.67 -17.00 10.17
CA PHE A 153 4.63 -17.85 10.71
C PHE A 153 4.70 -19.29 10.18
N VAL A 154 5.01 -19.46 8.88
CA VAL A 154 5.13 -20.78 8.25
C VAL A 154 6.31 -21.55 8.85
N GLU A 155 7.46 -20.88 9.00
CA GLU A 155 8.67 -21.47 9.58
C GLU A 155 8.50 -21.81 11.06
N GLU A 156 7.97 -20.88 11.86
CA GLU A 156 7.77 -21.03 13.29
C GLU A 156 6.79 -22.16 13.64
N ASN A 157 5.78 -22.38 12.79
CA ASN A 157 4.77 -23.42 12.99
C ASN A 157 5.07 -24.70 12.20
N ASN A 158 6.23 -24.81 11.54
CA ASN A 158 6.64 -25.96 10.74
C ASN A 158 5.58 -26.40 9.72
N ILE A 159 4.96 -25.42 9.02
CA ILE A 159 3.90 -25.71 8.04
C ILE A 159 4.54 -26.09 6.70
N ASP A 160 4.33 -27.33 6.26
CA ASP A 160 4.77 -27.80 4.94
C ASP A 160 3.77 -27.35 3.86
N VAL A 161 4.00 -26.19 3.30
CA VAL A 161 3.15 -25.62 2.25
C VAL A 161 3.26 -26.37 0.91
N ASP A 162 4.35 -27.12 0.69
CA ASP A 162 4.53 -27.92 -0.54
C ASP A 162 3.75 -29.25 -0.50
N ALA A 163 3.48 -29.76 0.68
CA ALA A 163 2.68 -30.97 0.86
C ALA A 163 1.17 -30.73 0.70
N MET A 164 0.72 -29.46 0.63
CA MET A 164 -0.70 -29.14 0.50
C MET A 164 -1.20 -29.44 -0.91
N THR A 165 -2.28 -30.20 -0.99
CA THR A 165 -2.93 -30.60 -2.25
C THR A 165 -4.25 -29.87 -2.52
N GLU A 166 -4.78 -29.19 -1.50
CA GLU A 166 -6.01 -28.41 -1.57
C GLU A 166 -5.87 -27.05 -0.87
N ALA A 167 -6.79 -26.14 -1.17
CA ALA A 167 -6.81 -24.81 -0.56
C ALA A 167 -7.08 -24.91 0.95
N THR A 168 -6.09 -24.54 1.76
CA THR A 168 -6.08 -24.71 3.21
C THR A 168 -5.83 -23.37 3.91
N VAL A 169 -6.64 -23.04 4.90
CA VAL A 169 -6.38 -21.88 5.77
C VAL A 169 -5.22 -22.23 6.70
N ILE A 170 -4.15 -21.44 6.63
CA ILE A 170 -2.95 -21.62 7.45
C ILE A 170 -2.84 -20.60 8.58
N PHE A 171 -3.60 -19.50 8.51
CA PHE A 171 -3.64 -18.48 9.54
C PHE A 171 -5.02 -17.84 9.62
N GLU A 172 -5.51 -17.62 10.83
CA GLU A 172 -6.66 -16.78 11.17
C GLU A 172 -6.28 -15.90 12.35
N GLY A 173 -6.63 -14.61 12.28
CA GLY A 173 -6.34 -13.63 13.31
C GLY A 173 -6.58 -12.20 12.85
N SER A 174 -6.03 -11.23 13.57
CA SER A 174 -6.09 -9.83 13.20
C SER A 174 -5.04 -9.47 12.13
N PRO A 175 -5.23 -8.36 11.38
CA PRO A 175 -4.17 -7.78 10.54
C PRO A 175 -2.87 -7.49 11.31
N LEU A 176 -2.94 -7.15 12.59
CA LEU A 176 -1.77 -6.90 13.44
C LEU A 176 -0.93 -8.16 13.65
N GLU A 177 -1.59 -9.28 13.89
CA GLU A 177 -0.92 -10.59 14.02
C GLU A 177 -0.40 -11.08 12.68
N ALA A 178 -1.20 -10.92 11.60
CA ALA A 178 -0.78 -11.25 10.24
C ALA A 178 0.47 -10.48 9.80
N CYS A 179 0.62 -9.22 10.24
CA CYS A 179 1.82 -8.41 9.97
C CYS A 179 3.10 -9.04 10.48
N LYS A 180 3.06 -9.67 11.63
CA LYS A 180 4.23 -10.30 12.26
C LYS A 180 4.61 -11.58 11.53
N GLY A 181 3.61 -12.41 11.24
CA GLY A 181 3.81 -13.70 10.60
C GLY A 181 4.02 -13.66 9.08
N PHE A 182 3.46 -12.65 8.41
CA PHE A 182 3.45 -12.55 6.94
C PHE A 182 3.74 -11.12 6.46
N PRO A 183 4.91 -10.55 6.72
CA PRO A 183 5.22 -9.14 6.45
C PRO A 183 5.09 -8.72 4.98
N ALA A 184 5.11 -9.67 4.04
CA ALA A 184 4.91 -9.37 2.62
C ALA A 184 3.45 -9.04 2.23
N ASN A 185 2.47 -9.25 3.12
CA ASN A 185 1.03 -9.10 2.82
C ASN A 185 0.33 -7.98 3.58
N VAL A 186 1.07 -7.28 4.39
CA VAL A 186 0.58 -6.34 5.38
C VAL A 186 -0.14 -5.14 4.78
N ASN A 187 0.35 -4.61 3.66
CA ASN A 187 -0.15 -3.34 3.13
C ASN A 187 -1.62 -3.42 2.70
N VAL A 188 -2.02 -4.56 2.10
CA VAL A 188 -3.40 -4.75 1.64
C VAL A 188 -4.35 -4.89 2.82
N SER A 189 -4.01 -5.73 3.81
CA SER A 189 -4.84 -5.92 5.01
C SER A 189 -4.92 -4.66 5.87
N ALA A 190 -3.84 -3.90 5.97
CA ALA A 190 -3.84 -2.62 6.65
C ALA A 190 -4.76 -1.61 5.93
N ALA A 191 -4.70 -1.51 4.60
CA ALA A 191 -5.57 -0.61 3.83
C ALA A 191 -7.06 -0.98 4.00
N VAL A 192 -7.40 -2.27 3.95
CA VAL A 192 -8.76 -2.77 4.22
C VAL A 192 -9.20 -2.43 5.65
N SER A 193 -8.33 -2.60 6.63
CA SER A 193 -8.63 -2.29 8.03
C SER A 193 -8.92 -0.81 8.25
N PHE A 194 -8.08 0.08 7.69
CA PHE A 194 -8.28 1.53 7.79
C PHE A 194 -9.53 2.02 7.05
N ALA A 195 -9.89 1.37 5.94
CA ALA A 195 -11.12 1.70 5.22
C ALA A 195 -12.39 1.14 5.90
N GLY A 196 -12.26 0.07 6.67
CA GLY A 196 -13.36 -0.66 7.32
C GLY A 196 -13.52 -0.35 8.81
N ILE A 197 -13.36 -1.39 9.62
CA ILE A 197 -13.66 -1.38 11.08
C ILE A 197 -12.43 -1.34 11.98
N GLY A 198 -11.28 -1.03 11.40
CA GLY A 198 -10.00 -0.96 12.09
C GLY A 198 -9.30 -2.31 12.25
N PRO A 199 -8.00 -2.28 12.60
CA PRO A 199 -7.15 -3.47 12.60
C PRO A 199 -7.46 -4.46 13.74
N HIS A 200 -8.12 -4.03 14.80
CA HIS A 200 -8.50 -4.89 15.93
C HIS A 200 -9.80 -5.68 15.71
N ARG A 201 -10.65 -5.22 14.78
CA ARG A 201 -11.96 -5.82 14.50
C ARG A 201 -12.03 -6.52 13.15
N THR A 202 -11.10 -6.23 12.24
CA THR A 202 -10.99 -6.91 10.96
C THR A 202 -10.41 -8.30 11.17
N GLU A 203 -11.07 -9.32 10.65
CA GLU A 203 -10.57 -10.69 10.62
C GLU A 203 -9.71 -10.88 9.37
N MET A 204 -8.53 -11.48 9.53
CA MET A 204 -7.63 -11.81 8.44
C MET A 204 -7.45 -13.32 8.33
N ARG A 205 -7.63 -13.86 7.11
CA ARG A 205 -7.34 -15.27 6.78
C ARG A 205 -6.25 -15.33 5.72
N ILE A 206 -5.26 -16.18 5.94
CA ILE A 206 -4.25 -16.50 4.93
C ILE A 206 -4.39 -17.96 4.56
N MET A 207 -4.56 -18.19 3.26
CA MET A 207 -4.85 -19.49 2.70
C MET A 207 -3.73 -19.88 1.73
N CYS A 208 -3.15 -21.05 1.95
CA CYS A 208 -2.29 -21.70 0.96
C CYS A 208 -3.19 -22.42 -0.05
N ASP A 209 -3.03 -22.09 -1.33
CA ASP A 209 -3.85 -22.64 -2.40
C ASP A 209 -2.96 -23.12 -3.56
N PRO A 210 -2.71 -24.43 -3.68
CA PRO A 210 -1.85 -24.98 -4.74
C PRO A 210 -2.49 -24.94 -6.13
N THR A 211 -3.78 -24.60 -6.24
CA THR A 211 -4.49 -24.57 -7.52
C THR A 211 -4.37 -23.24 -8.25
N ILE A 212 -3.80 -22.21 -7.60
CA ILE A 212 -3.64 -20.87 -8.16
C ILE A 212 -2.18 -20.55 -8.46
N ASN A 213 -1.95 -19.58 -9.36
CA ASN A 213 -0.63 -19.11 -9.75
C ASN A 213 -0.39 -17.61 -9.45
N ARG A 214 -1.33 -16.97 -8.75
CA ARG A 214 -1.29 -15.55 -8.41
C ARG A 214 -1.96 -15.29 -7.07
N ASN A 215 -1.67 -14.15 -6.45
CA ASN A 215 -2.34 -13.75 -5.22
C ASN A 215 -3.79 -13.34 -5.51
N ILE A 216 -4.70 -13.84 -4.69
CA ILE A 216 -6.13 -13.49 -4.71
C ILE A 216 -6.48 -12.86 -3.37
N HIS A 217 -7.18 -11.73 -3.40
CA HIS A 217 -7.71 -11.09 -2.20
C HIS A 217 -9.23 -11.03 -2.29
N GLU A 218 -9.89 -11.50 -1.24
CA GLU A 218 -11.33 -11.48 -1.05
C GLU A 218 -11.64 -10.70 0.22
N VAL A 219 -12.58 -9.76 0.13
CA VAL A 219 -13.05 -8.98 1.28
C VAL A 219 -14.55 -9.11 1.37
N GLU A 220 -15.03 -9.42 2.56
CA GLU A 220 -16.44 -9.44 2.90
C GLU A 220 -16.71 -8.51 4.07
N ALA A 221 -17.75 -7.71 3.98
CA ALA A 221 -18.25 -6.92 5.09
C ALA A 221 -19.77 -7.06 5.18
N VAL A 222 -20.29 -7.19 6.39
CA VAL A 222 -21.71 -7.33 6.69
C VAL A 222 -22.13 -6.27 7.72
N GLY A 223 -23.26 -5.67 7.52
CA GLY A 223 -23.82 -4.64 8.40
C GLY A 223 -25.27 -4.33 8.05
N GLU A 224 -25.84 -3.27 8.61
CA GLU A 224 -27.21 -2.85 8.29
C GLU A 224 -27.39 -2.46 6.81
N PHE A 225 -26.31 -2.06 6.13
CA PHE A 225 -26.29 -1.79 4.69
C PHE A 225 -26.47 -3.06 3.83
N GLY A 226 -26.40 -4.25 4.41
CA GLY A 226 -26.42 -5.54 3.73
C GLY A 226 -25.07 -6.25 3.74
N ARG A 227 -24.70 -6.89 2.63
CA ARG A 227 -23.44 -7.62 2.46
C ARG A 227 -22.66 -7.05 1.28
N LEU A 228 -21.43 -6.66 1.52
CA LEU A 228 -20.45 -6.26 0.53
C LEU A 228 -19.47 -7.42 0.34
N PHE A 229 -19.21 -7.79 -0.92
CA PHE A 229 -18.16 -8.76 -1.25
C PHE A 229 -17.43 -8.29 -2.51
N PHE A 230 -16.11 -8.31 -2.46
CA PHE A 230 -15.29 -8.10 -3.63
C PHE A 230 -14.08 -9.03 -3.65
N ARG A 231 -13.63 -9.34 -4.85
CA ARG A 231 -12.50 -10.23 -5.11
C ARG A 231 -11.61 -9.63 -6.19
N ILE A 232 -10.30 -9.76 -6.03
CA ILE A 232 -9.31 -9.41 -7.03
C ILE A 232 -8.26 -10.51 -7.15
N GLU A 233 -7.88 -10.80 -8.39
CA GLU A 233 -6.78 -11.66 -8.77
C GLU A 233 -5.65 -10.80 -9.33
N ASN A 234 -4.59 -10.64 -8.56
CA ASN A 234 -3.52 -9.71 -8.90
C ASN A 234 -2.52 -10.33 -9.88
N VAL A 235 -2.25 -9.61 -10.97
CA VAL A 235 -1.15 -9.94 -11.88
C VAL A 235 0.14 -9.35 -11.29
N PRO A 236 1.16 -10.18 -11.00
CA PRO A 236 2.43 -9.68 -10.48
C PRO A 236 3.20 -8.89 -11.56
N THR A 237 4.02 -7.93 -11.13
CA THR A 237 5.07 -7.35 -11.98
C THR A 237 6.26 -8.31 -12.07
N GLU A 238 7.27 -7.98 -12.89
CA GLU A 238 8.52 -8.72 -12.94
C GLU A 238 9.18 -8.95 -11.57
N ASN A 239 8.92 -8.06 -10.63
CA ASN A 239 9.39 -8.16 -9.24
C ASN A 239 8.52 -9.08 -8.36
N HIS A 240 7.58 -9.83 -8.84
CA HIS A 240 6.69 -10.76 -8.13
C HIS A 240 6.10 -10.30 -6.76
N ARG A 241 6.69 -9.26 -6.15
CA ARG A 241 6.27 -8.70 -4.84
C ARG A 241 5.23 -7.58 -4.97
N THR A 242 5.12 -6.98 -6.16
CA THR A 242 4.23 -5.84 -6.42
C THR A 242 3.29 -6.21 -7.57
N GLY A 243 2.01 -6.08 -7.38
CA GLY A 243 1.03 -6.24 -8.46
C GLY A 243 1.00 -5.01 -9.38
N ILE A 244 0.65 -5.22 -10.66
CA ILE A 244 0.51 -4.14 -11.65
C ILE A 244 -0.47 -3.07 -11.16
N LEU A 245 -1.60 -3.47 -10.60
CA LEU A 245 -2.61 -2.56 -10.07
C LEU A 245 -2.03 -1.59 -9.03
N THR A 246 -0.99 -1.98 -8.27
CA THR A 246 -0.43 -1.15 -7.22
C THR A 246 0.12 0.17 -7.75
N TYR A 247 0.92 0.17 -8.82
CA TYR A 247 1.42 1.44 -9.36
C TYR A 247 0.37 2.18 -10.18
N LEU A 248 -0.54 1.48 -10.86
CA LEU A 248 -1.65 2.11 -11.58
C LEU A 248 -2.59 2.86 -10.64
N SER A 249 -2.89 2.28 -9.47
CA SER A 249 -3.72 2.94 -8.46
C SER A 249 -3.05 4.18 -7.89
N ASN A 250 -1.72 4.19 -7.73
CA ASN A 250 -0.97 5.38 -7.32
C ASN A 250 -1.05 6.50 -8.38
N ILE A 251 -0.88 6.16 -9.66
CA ILE A 251 -1.02 7.11 -10.76
C ILE A 251 -2.44 7.71 -10.77
N GLN A 252 -3.46 6.86 -10.67
CA GLN A 252 -4.85 7.34 -10.65
C GLN A 252 -5.17 8.14 -9.39
N PHE A 253 -4.65 7.74 -8.23
CA PHE A 253 -4.80 8.50 -6.99
C PHE A 253 -4.23 9.93 -7.11
N LEU A 254 -3.06 10.07 -7.73
CA LEU A 254 -2.44 11.37 -7.98
C LEU A 254 -3.24 12.20 -9.00
N ARG A 255 -3.76 11.57 -10.07
CA ARG A 255 -4.63 12.26 -11.04
C ARG A 255 -5.88 12.85 -10.38
N GLN A 256 -6.49 12.13 -9.45
CA GLN A 256 -7.71 12.56 -8.75
C GLN A 256 -7.49 13.80 -7.87
N GLN A 257 -6.25 14.10 -7.44
CA GLN A 257 -6.01 15.25 -6.56
C GLN A 257 -6.37 16.60 -7.22
N THR A 258 -6.42 16.67 -8.55
CA THR A 258 -6.77 17.88 -9.30
C THR A 258 -7.87 17.64 -10.34
N ALA A 259 -8.50 16.48 -10.34
CA ALA A 259 -9.52 16.12 -11.31
C ALA A 259 -10.79 16.97 -11.13
N THR A 260 -11.39 17.40 -12.25
CA THR A 260 -12.70 18.07 -12.24
C THR A 260 -13.85 17.10 -11.94
N LEU A 261 -13.75 15.87 -12.45
CA LEU A 261 -14.70 14.79 -12.16
C LEU A 261 -14.02 13.80 -11.21
N VAL A 262 -14.55 13.70 -9.99
CA VAL A 262 -14.10 12.73 -8.99
C VAL A 262 -15.17 11.65 -8.86
N VAL A 263 -14.76 10.39 -8.93
CA VAL A 263 -15.64 9.22 -8.77
C VAL A 263 -15.13 8.40 -7.60
N GLY A 264 -16.03 8.02 -6.71
CA GLY A 264 -15.72 7.35 -5.44
C GLY A 264 -15.41 8.34 -4.32
N THR A 265 -15.07 7.82 -3.15
CA THR A 265 -14.87 8.59 -1.90
C THR A 265 -13.40 8.70 -1.52
#